data_4d6ac4589e41a3a322ec5707cd52d7dc
#
_entry.id   4d6ac4589e41a3a322ec5707cd52d7dc
#
_cell.length_a   1.000
_cell.length_b   1.000
_cell.length_c   1.000
_cell.angle_alpha   90.00
_cell.angle_beta   90.00
_cell.angle_gamma   90.00
#
_symmetry.space_group_name_H-M   'P 1'
#
loop_
_entity.id
_entity.type
_entity.pdbx_description
1 polymer ?
#
loop_
_entity_poly.entity_id
_entity_poly.type
_entity_poly.pdbx_seq_one_letter_code
_entity_poly.pdbx_strand_id
1 'polypeptide(L)'
;MKKQAEKTKVYNVIIMDRSGSMWDIQKPAIMGFNEVLGGVKSSQKKYSGTQEQLITLVLFDSDGIEDVYWNADPSTAKRLSTETYVPGAATPLYDAMGRTLTRLEKELKDDQNHSVVVTVITDGYENSSEEYSCAAINALVKHLKAEGWSFAYMGTDHDVKGVSVSLAITNVIQFEKTEEETMETFRRERRARDRWARDLDEFNDKFTEATLGERVAFCAEQAAHYYDEPNVNPFYEDRMTPVKVKTLAKDEVFVFGSNDKGLHQGGAARTAVMKFGAQMGVAEGPQGQSYAIPTVGDCVGPHEIHDAFERFVQYAKQYPEKTFLVTALGCGHGGYEPEFISHYLEGGIHVPNIHYPLVLWQEFEKRGLL
;
A
#
# COMPACT_ATOMS: atom_id res chain seq x y z
N MET A 1 22.08 20.70 15.37
CA MET A 1 21.44 19.37 15.22
C MET A 1 20.04 19.63 14.68
N LYS A 2 19.71 19.18 13.47
CA LYS A 2 18.31 19.23 12.99
C LYS A 2 17.50 18.31 13.89
N LYS A 3 16.44 18.83 14.52
CA LYS A 3 15.44 18.01 15.23
C LYS A 3 14.96 16.97 14.22
N GLN A 4 15.08 15.68 14.55
CA GLN A 4 14.48 14.63 13.73
C GLN A 4 12.96 14.87 13.74
N ALA A 5 12.33 15.01 12.58
CA ALA A 5 10.89 15.20 12.51
C ALA A 5 10.21 14.02 13.21
N GLU A 6 9.21 14.30 14.01
CA GLU A 6 8.40 13.28 14.68
C GLU A 6 7.65 12.45 13.63
N LYS A 7 7.77 11.12 13.74
CA LYS A 7 7.10 10.22 12.79
C LYS A 7 5.60 10.27 12.98
N THR A 8 4.85 10.27 11.86
CA THR A 8 3.40 10.13 11.92
C THR A 8 3.02 8.71 12.30
N LYS A 9 2.22 8.55 13.35
CA LYS A 9 1.64 7.26 13.73
C LYS A 9 0.46 6.92 12.83
N VAL A 10 0.51 5.74 12.21
CA VAL A 10 -0.54 5.24 11.33
C VAL A 10 -1.25 4.08 12.01
N TYR A 11 -2.47 4.33 12.44
CA TYR A 11 -3.32 3.35 13.12
C TYR A 11 -4.13 2.56 12.09
N ASN A 12 -3.75 1.32 11.87
CA ASN A 12 -4.44 0.36 11.00
C ASN A 12 -5.43 -0.43 11.84
N VAL A 13 -6.69 0.00 11.85
CA VAL A 13 -7.75 -0.62 12.66
C VAL A 13 -8.60 -1.55 11.78
N ILE A 14 -8.73 -2.81 12.20
CA ILE A 14 -9.57 -3.81 11.55
C ILE A 14 -10.55 -4.34 12.58
N ILE A 15 -11.85 -4.15 12.32
CA ILE A 15 -12.96 -4.67 13.11
C ILE A 15 -13.59 -5.77 12.28
N MET A 16 -13.36 -7.01 12.65
CA MET A 16 -13.68 -8.19 11.83
C MET A 16 -14.67 -9.09 12.53
N ASP A 17 -15.77 -9.31 11.85
CA ASP A 17 -16.83 -10.23 12.26
C ASP A 17 -16.32 -11.65 12.40
N ARG A 18 -16.72 -12.30 13.50
CA ARG A 18 -16.48 -13.70 13.79
C ARG A 18 -17.80 -14.43 14.06
N SER A 19 -18.92 -13.88 13.60
CA SER A 19 -20.24 -14.54 13.75
C SER A 19 -20.36 -15.81 12.93
N GLY A 20 -21.41 -16.58 13.20
CA GLY A 20 -21.60 -17.91 12.62
C GLY A 20 -21.68 -17.94 11.09
N SER A 21 -22.15 -16.86 10.45
CA SER A 21 -22.22 -16.74 8.98
C SER A 21 -20.85 -16.72 8.31
N MET A 22 -19.79 -16.32 9.04
CA MET A 22 -18.41 -16.27 8.53
C MET A 22 -17.78 -17.68 8.32
N TRP A 23 -18.46 -18.77 8.72
CA TRP A 23 -17.96 -20.13 8.49
C TRP A 23 -17.70 -20.44 7.01
N ASP A 24 -18.57 -19.99 6.12
CA ASP A 24 -18.47 -20.27 4.68
C ASP A 24 -17.22 -19.66 4.06
N ILE A 25 -16.72 -18.58 4.65
CA ILE A 25 -15.53 -17.84 4.18
C ILE A 25 -14.39 -17.82 5.22
N GLN A 26 -14.39 -18.69 6.21
CA GLN A 26 -13.38 -18.71 7.28
C GLN A 26 -11.95 -18.71 6.74
N LYS A 27 -11.63 -19.66 5.84
CA LYS A 27 -10.25 -19.79 5.31
C LYS A 27 -9.83 -18.58 4.47
N PRO A 28 -10.61 -18.15 3.46
CA PRO A 28 -10.26 -16.96 2.68
C PRO A 28 -10.21 -15.69 3.53
N ALA A 29 -11.05 -15.54 4.55
CA ALA A 29 -10.99 -14.42 5.48
C ALA A 29 -9.69 -14.39 6.30
N ILE A 30 -9.25 -15.56 6.83
CA ILE A 30 -7.96 -15.72 7.50
C ILE A 30 -6.81 -15.38 6.57
N MET A 31 -6.80 -15.92 5.36
CA MET A 31 -5.74 -15.69 4.37
C MET A 31 -5.69 -14.22 3.98
N GLY A 32 -6.84 -13.60 3.72
CA GLY A 32 -6.97 -12.22 3.34
C GLY A 32 -6.51 -11.26 4.44
N PHE A 33 -6.95 -11.45 5.68
CA PHE A 33 -6.43 -10.67 6.81
C PHE A 33 -4.90 -10.80 6.94
N ASN A 34 -4.37 -12.02 6.81
CA ASN A 34 -2.94 -12.26 6.90
C ASN A 34 -2.16 -11.57 5.77
N GLU A 35 -2.76 -11.38 4.61
CA GLU A 35 -2.20 -10.61 3.51
C GLU A 35 -2.18 -9.09 3.83
N VAL A 36 -3.28 -8.56 4.37
CA VAL A 36 -3.33 -7.15 4.85
C VAL A 36 -2.28 -6.91 5.93
N LEU A 37 -2.16 -7.80 6.92
CA LEU A 37 -1.11 -7.72 7.95
C LEU A 37 0.30 -7.73 7.33
N GLY A 38 0.50 -8.55 6.29
CA GLY A 38 1.76 -8.59 5.51
C GLY A 38 2.08 -7.24 4.86
N GLY A 39 1.08 -6.58 4.27
CA GLY A 39 1.17 -5.22 3.71
C GLY A 39 1.57 -4.19 4.77
N VAL A 40 0.89 -4.17 5.92
CA VAL A 40 1.20 -3.25 7.03
C VAL A 40 2.64 -3.46 7.54
N LYS A 41 3.11 -4.73 7.67
CA LYS A 41 4.51 -5.04 8.01
C LYS A 41 5.51 -4.51 6.97
N SER A 42 5.15 -4.58 5.70
CA SER A 42 5.98 -4.06 4.60
C SER A 42 6.04 -2.54 4.63
N SER A 43 4.90 -1.87 4.83
CA SER A 43 4.81 -0.40 4.99
C SER A 43 5.61 0.09 6.20
N GLN A 44 5.59 -0.63 7.35
CA GLN A 44 6.41 -0.32 8.52
C GLN A 44 7.91 -0.29 8.18
N LYS A 45 8.39 -1.24 7.38
CA LYS A 45 9.80 -1.28 6.96
C LYS A 45 10.11 -0.17 5.96
N LYS A 46 9.25 -0.03 4.94
CA LYS A 46 9.46 0.85 3.79
C LYS A 46 9.42 2.33 4.18
N TYR A 47 8.50 2.72 5.06
CA TYR A 47 8.25 4.11 5.44
C TYR A 47 8.72 4.43 6.87
N SER A 48 9.59 3.60 7.44
CA SER A 48 10.10 3.74 8.82
C SER A 48 10.82 5.05 9.11
N GLY A 49 11.19 5.84 8.09
CA GLY A 49 11.79 7.16 8.23
C GLY A 49 10.80 8.25 8.64
N THR A 50 9.56 8.17 8.19
CA THR A 50 8.50 9.20 8.30
C THR A 50 7.28 8.71 9.05
N GLN A 51 7.09 7.40 9.19
CA GLN A 51 5.90 6.78 9.77
C GLN A 51 6.25 5.72 10.81
N GLU A 52 5.33 5.53 11.76
CA GLU A 52 5.25 4.40 12.67
C GLU A 52 3.90 3.72 12.45
N GLN A 53 3.92 2.51 11.90
CA GLN A 53 2.69 1.73 11.66
C GLN A 53 2.29 1.01 12.94
N LEU A 54 1.02 1.08 13.28
CA LEU A 54 0.40 0.36 14.40
C LEU A 54 -0.77 -0.46 13.87
N ILE A 55 -1.00 -1.65 14.43
CA ILE A 55 -2.09 -2.54 14.04
C ILE A 55 -3.03 -2.81 15.21
N THR A 56 -4.32 -2.66 14.97
CA THR A 56 -5.39 -3.11 15.86
C THR A 56 -6.25 -4.12 15.11
N LEU A 57 -6.50 -5.28 15.70
CA LEU A 57 -7.48 -6.25 15.26
C LEU A 57 -8.46 -6.53 16.39
N VAL A 58 -9.72 -6.22 16.14
CA VAL A 58 -10.84 -6.57 17.01
C VAL A 58 -11.66 -7.63 16.31
N LEU A 59 -11.81 -8.80 16.93
CA LEU A 59 -12.75 -9.84 16.52
C LEU A 59 -14.01 -9.72 17.34
N PHE A 60 -15.18 -9.88 16.72
CA PHE A 60 -16.44 -9.76 17.44
C PHE A 60 -17.47 -10.81 17.03
N ASP A 61 -18.17 -11.32 18.03
CA ASP A 61 -19.40 -12.09 17.96
C ASP A 61 -20.20 -11.85 19.26
N SER A 62 -21.38 -12.46 19.43
CA SER A 62 -22.18 -12.26 20.64
C SER A 62 -21.61 -12.95 21.89
N ASP A 63 -20.58 -13.78 21.76
CA ASP A 63 -19.87 -14.36 22.92
C ASP A 63 -18.80 -13.38 23.44
N GLY A 64 -18.38 -12.39 22.62
CA GLY A 64 -17.47 -11.34 23.04
C GLY A 64 -16.89 -10.48 21.94
N ILE A 65 -16.41 -9.32 22.35
CA ILE A 65 -15.60 -8.40 21.52
C ILE A 65 -14.16 -8.49 22.02
N GLU A 66 -13.27 -9.04 21.22
CA GLU A 66 -11.91 -9.41 21.59
C GLU A 66 -10.86 -8.53 20.90
N ASP A 67 -10.03 -7.85 21.67
CA ASP A 67 -8.83 -7.18 21.17
C ASP A 67 -7.72 -8.22 20.96
N VAL A 68 -7.59 -8.75 19.75
CA VAL A 68 -6.47 -9.66 19.41
C VAL A 68 -5.14 -8.91 19.41
N TYR A 69 -5.16 -7.70 18.87
CA TYR A 69 -4.08 -6.71 18.95
C TYR A 69 -4.70 -5.35 19.25
N TRP A 70 -4.01 -4.54 20.05
CA TRP A 70 -4.38 -3.16 20.27
C TRP A 70 -3.16 -2.26 20.11
N ASN A 71 -3.17 -1.41 19.07
CA ASN A 71 -2.07 -0.48 18.74
C ASN A 71 -0.69 -1.15 18.80
N ALA A 72 -0.60 -2.41 18.34
CA ALA A 72 0.61 -3.21 18.41
C ALA A 72 1.59 -2.88 17.28
N ASP A 73 2.88 -3.06 17.52
CA ASP A 73 3.88 -3.09 16.46
C ASP A 73 3.54 -4.24 15.49
N PRO A 74 3.34 -3.98 14.19
CA PRO A 74 2.99 -5.02 13.23
C PRO A 74 3.96 -6.19 13.20
N SER A 75 5.25 -5.96 13.49
CA SER A 75 6.27 -7.03 13.52
C SER A 75 5.96 -8.11 14.56
N THR A 76 5.29 -7.73 15.67
CA THR A 76 4.91 -8.64 16.77
C THR A 76 3.56 -9.31 16.56
N ALA A 77 2.73 -8.76 15.67
CA ALA A 77 1.39 -9.29 15.40
C ALA A 77 1.46 -10.68 14.74
N LYS A 78 0.78 -11.65 15.33
CA LYS A 78 0.72 -13.04 14.84
C LYS A 78 -0.34 -13.16 13.75
N ARG A 79 -0.11 -14.06 12.82
CA ARG A 79 -1.09 -14.40 11.77
C ARG A 79 -2.31 -15.08 12.38
N LEU A 80 -3.49 -14.83 11.83
CA LEU A 80 -4.67 -15.64 12.16
C LEU A 80 -4.53 -17.05 11.60
N SER A 81 -5.16 -18.00 12.30
CA SER A 81 -5.29 -19.41 11.92
C SER A 81 -6.71 -19.89 12.17
N THR A 82 -7.05 -21.09 11.72
CA THR A 82 -8.34 -21.72 11.99
C THR A 82 -8.57 -22.02 13.49
N GLU A 83 -7.52 -21.98 14.30
CA GLU A 83 -7.58 -22.14 15.74
C GLU A 83 -7.85 -20.82 16.48
N THR A 84 -7.39 -19.69 15.89
CA THR A 84 -7.52 -18.35 16.49
C THR A 84 -8.67 -17.53 15.91
N TYR A 85 -9.23 -17.93 14.77
CA TYR A 85 -10.41 -17.33 14.16
C TYR A 85 -11.45 -18.43 13.94
N VAL A 86 -12.34 -18.61 14.92
CA VAL A 86 -13.38 -19.63 14.92
C VAL A 86 -14.75 -18.93 14.89
N PRO A 87 -15.44 -18.90 13.74
CA PRO A 87 -16.74 -18.28 13.63
C PRO A 87 -17.78 -18.94 14.56
N GLY A 88 -18.69 -18.11 15.11
CA GLY A 88 -19.76 -18.57 15.99
C GLY A 88 -20.70 -17.44 16.40
N ALA A 89 -21.84 -17.80 17.02
CA ALA A 89 -22.77 -16.85 17.64
C ALA A 89 -23.36 -15.75 16.70
N ALA A 90 -23.86 -14.63 17.25
CA ALA A 90 -24.55 -13.55 16.55
C ALA A 90 -23.60 -12.35 16.29
N THR A 91 -24.11 -11.25 15.69
CA THR A 91 -23.33 -10.14 15.12
C THR A 91 -23.59 -8.82 15.85
N PRO A 92 -22.88 -8.47 16.95
CA PRO A 92 -22.99 -7.18 17.65
C PRO A 92 -22.09 -6.12 17.00
N LEU A 93 -22.35 -5.77 15.75
CA LEU A 93 -21.53 -4.86 14.93
C LEU A 93 -21.41 -3.47 15.56
N TYR A 94 -22.53 -2.90 16.05
CA TYR A 94 -22.50 -1.54 16.56
C TYR A 94 -21.73 -1.46 17.87
N ASP A 95 -21.82 -2.47 18.72
CA ASP A 95 -21.07 -2.52 19.98
C ASP A 95 -19.56 -2.66 19.71
N ALA A 96 -19.17 -3.51 18.74
CA ALA A 96 -17.79 -3.66 18.33
C ALA A 96 -17.20 -2.36 17.79
N MET A 97 -17.94 -1.67 16.90
CA MET A 97 -17.52 -0.37 16.38
C MET A 97 -17.46 0.67 17.49
N GLY A 98 -18.54 0.80 18.29
CA GLY A 98 -18.63 1.81 19.31
C GLY A 98 -17.54 1.73 20.37
N ARG A 99 -17.29 0.53 20.91
CA ARG A 99 -16.23 0.30 21.90
C ARG A 99 -14.85 0.60 21.32
N THR A 100 -14.56 0.08 20.13
CA THR A 100 -13.25 0.26 19.46
C THR A 100 -12.98 1.73 19.16
N LEU A 101 -13.92 2.41 18.51
CA LEU A 101 -13.74 3.79 18.04
C LEU A 101 -13.66 4.77 19.22
N THR A 102 -14.56 4.68 20.21
CA THR A 102 -14.56 5.57 21.37
C THR A 102 -13.29 5.42 22.22
N ARG A 103 -12.81 4.20 22.36
CA ARG A 103 -11.54 3.94 23.08
C ARG A 103 -10.36 4.56 22.36
N LEU A 104 -10.24 4.34 21.05
CA LEU A 104 -9.13 4.87 20.27
C LEU A 104 -9.17 6.40 20.20
N GLU A 105 -10.32 7.01 19.99
CA GLU A 105 -10.52 8.46 20.03
C GLU A 105 -10.00 9.05 21.34
N LYS A 106 -10.36 8.44 22.47
CA LYS A 106 -9.89 8.89 23.79
C LYS A 106 -8.38 8.79 23.95
N GLU A 107 -7.76 7.72 23.41
CA GLU A 107 -6.31 7.54 23.44
C GLU A 107 -5.57 8.55 22.57
N LEU A 108 -6.19 8.98 21.44
CA LEU A 108 -5.58 9.91 20.47
C LEU A 108 -5.85 11.39 20.76
N LYS A 109 -6.65 11.73 21.77
CA LYS A 109 -7.11 13.09 22.05
C LYS A 109 -6.01 14.14 22.06
N ASP A 110 -4.82 13.80 22.55
CA ASP A 110 -3.68 14.71 22.68
C ASP A 110 -2.61 14.47 21.59
N ASP A 111 -2.76 13.48 20.74
CA ASP A 111 -1.84 13.18 19.64
C ASP A 111 -2.29 13.87 18.34
N GLN A 112 -1.55 14.89 17.91
CA GLN A 112 -1.87 15.66 16.69
C GLN A 112 -1.12 15.15 15.44
N ASN A 113 -0.24 14.15 15.60
CA ASN A 113 0.56 13.63 14.50
C ASN A 113 0.23 12.16 14.19
N HIS A 114 -1.06 11.92 13.91
CA HIS A 114 -1.53 10.58 13.57
C HIS A 114 -2.37 10.55 12.29
N SER A 115 -2.59 9.34 11.79
CA SER A 115 -3.52 8.99 10.70
C SER A 115 -4.21 7.69 11.06
N VAL A 116 -5.53 7.62 10.89
CA VAL A 116 -6.33 6.44 11.27
C VAL A 116 -7.10 5.92 10.07
N VAL A 117 -6.94 4.62 9.79
CA VAL A 117 -7.69 3.90 8.76
C VAL A 117 -8.44 2.75 9.42
N VAL A 118 -9.75 2.82 9.40
CA VAL A 118 -10.65 1.81 9.99
C VAL A 118 -11.31 1.00 8.88
N THR A 119 -11.21 -0.31 8.94
CA THR A 119 -11.94 -1.23 8.05
C THR A 119 -12.84 -2.14 8.86
N VAL A 120 -14.12 -2.13 8.54
CA VAL A 120 -15.14 -3.02 9.10
C VAL A 120 -15.39 -4.15 8.10
N ILE A 121 -15.29 -5.38 8.57
CA ILE A 121 -15.45 -6.58 7.75
C ILE A 121 -16.55 -7.46 8.37
N THR A 122 -17.64 -7.67 7.64
CA THR A 122 -18.76 -8.50 8.09
C THR A 122 -19.51 -9.13 6.92
N ASP A 123 -20.04 -10.31 7.10
CA ASP A 123 -20.87 -11.01 6.12
C ASP A 123 -22.35 -11.05 6.52
N GLY A 124 -22.73 -10.38 7.60
CA GLY A 124 -24.07 -10.45 8.17
C GLY A 124 -24.68 -9.11 8.58
N TYR A 125 -25.96 -9.15 8.91
CA TYR A 125 -26.66 -8.03 9.51
C TYR A 125 -26.34 -7.92 11.00
N GLU A 126 -26.25 -6.66 11.48
CA GLU A 126 -26.35 -6.36 12.90
C GLU A 126 -27.60 -7.00 13.52
N ASN A 127 -27.44 -7.73 14.60
CA ASN A 127 -28.57 -8.44 15.22
C ASN A 127 -28.47 -8.64 16.75
N SER A 128 -27.43 -8.13 17.42
CA SER A 128 -27.22 -8.43 18.84
C SER A 128 -26.51 -7.35 19.65
N SER A 129 -26.34 -6.12 19.10
CA SER A 129 -25.79 -5.00 19.86
C SER A 129 -26.77 -4.50 20.93
N GLU A 130 -26.25 -4.21 22.12
CA GLU A 130 -27.01 -3.74 23.28
C GLU A 130 -26.59 -2.35 23.76
N GLU A 131 -25.33 -1.92 23.50
CA GLU A 131 -24.78 -0.67 24.04
C GLU A 131 -24.90 0.49 23.04
N TYR A 132 -24.69 0.21 21.75
CA TYR A 132 -24.67 1.24 20.71
C TYR A 132 -25.78 1.02 19.69
N SER A 133 -26.48 2.11 19.34
CA SER A 133 -27.45 2.10 18.24
C SER A 133 -26.79 2.49 16.92
N CYS A 134 -27.44 2.16 15.79
CA CYS A 134 -27.04 2.62 14.48
C CYS A 134 -26.85 4.15 14.42
N ALA A 135 -27.78 4.91 15.03
CA ALA A 135 -27.71 6.36 15.07
C ALA A 135 -26.49 6.89 15.84
N ALA A 136 -26.13 6.22 16.94
CA ALA A 136 -24.94 6.56 17.71
C ALA A 136 -23.66 6.32 16.92
N ILE A 137 -23.55 5.16 16.23
CA ILE A 137 -22.40 4.86 15.36
C ILE A 137 -22.33 5.82 14.18
N ASN A 138 -23.44 6.13 13.53
CA ASN A 138 -23.48 7.12 12.45
C ASN A 138 -22.92 8.49 12.90
N ALA A 139 -23.36 8.97 14.07
CA ALA A 139 -22.87 10.23 14.62
C ALA A 139 -21.37 10.18 14.95
N LEU A 140 -20.91 9.07 15.55
CA LEU A 140 -19.50 8.87 15.89
C LEU A 140 -18.62 8.80 14.62
N VAL A 141 -19.01 8.04 13.61
CA VAL A 141 -18.28 7.96 12.34
C VAL A 141 -18.19 9.32 11.65
N LYS A 142 -19.30 10.10 11.62
CA LYS A 142 -19.28 11.46 11.05
C LYS A 142 -18.33 12.38 11.80
N HIS A 143 -18.33 12.31 13.12
CA HIS A 143 -17.43 13.09 13.96
C HIS A 143 -15.97 12.75 13.67
N LEU A 144 -15.59 11.48 13.71
CA LEU A 144 -14.21 11.02 13.48
C LEU A 144 -13.74 11.29 12.03
N LYS A 145 -14.63 11.20 11.04
CA LYS A 145 -14.30 11.63 9.66
C LYS A 145 -13.98 13.11 9.58
N ALA A 146 -14.65 13.95 10.33
CA ALA A 146 -14.32 15.37 10.40
C ALA A 146 -12.96 15.64 11.05
N GLU A 147 -12.45 14.70 11.85
CA GLU A 147 -11.10 14.70 12.42
C GLU A 147 -10.05 13.99 11.54
N GLY A 148 -10.40 13.62 10.30
CA GLY A 148 -9.49 13.05 9.32
C GLY A 148 -9.35 11.52 9.36
N TRP A 149 -10.23 10.80 10.11
CA TRP A 149 -10.23 9.34 10.08
C TRP A 149 -10.84 8.83 8.77
N SER A 150 -10.23 7.79 8.19
CA SER A 150 -10.77 7.06 7.03
C SER A 150 -11.54 5.83 7.48
N PHE A 151 -12.69 5.61 6.84
CA PHE A 151 -13.54 4.44 7.10
C PHE A 151 -13.82 3.68 5.83
N ALA A 152 -13.68 2.37 5.90
CA ALA A 152 -14.01 1.42 4.84
C ALA A 152 -14.92 0.32 5.39
N TYR A 153 -15.78 -0.22 4.53
CA TYR A 153 -16.72 -1.29 4.84
C TYR A 153 -16.63 -2.39 3.79
N MET A 154 -16.36 -3.60 4.21
CA MET A 154 -16.33 -4.80 3.37
C MET A 154 -17.45 -5.74 3.82
N GLY A 155 -18.39 -6.03 2.92
CA GLY A 155 -19.55 -6.83 3.27
C GLY A 155 -20.05 -7.74 2.15
N THR A 156 -20.82 -8.76 2.54
CA THR A 156 -21.46 -9.72 1.63
C THR A 156 -22.81 -10.17 2.18
N ASP A 157 -23.67 -10.76 1.33
CA ASP A 157 -24.96 -11.40 1.66
C ASP A 157 -26.04 -10.53 2.31
N HIS A 158 -25.80 -9.22 2.48
CA HIS A 158 -26.78 -8.30 3.05
C HIS A 158 -26.85 -7.01 2.23
N ASP A 159 -27.75 -6.12 2.57
CA ASP A 159 -27.78 -4.77 1.95
C ASP A 159 -26.58 -3.92 2.39
N VAL A 160 -25.41 -4.28 1.88
CA VAL A 160 -24.13 -3.63 2.18
C VAL A 160 -24.18 -2.11 1.95
N LYS A 161 -24.85 -1.68 0.87
CA LYS A 161 -25.00 -0.25 0.57
C LYS A 161 -25.91 0.46 1.57
N GLY A 162 -27.05 -0.12 1.91
CA GLY A 162 -27.95 0.45 2.91
C GLY A 162 -27.32 0.53 4.28
N VAL A 163 -26.64 -0.53 4.72
CA VAL A 163 -25.91 -0.54 6.00
C VAL A 163 -24.79 0.50 6.02
N SER A 164 -23.95 0.55 5.00
CA SER A 164 -22.83 1.51 4.96
C SER A 164 -23.30 2.96 4.94
N VAL A 165 -24.38 3.28 4.21
CA VAL A 165 -25.01 4.61 4.23
C VAL A 165 -25.55 4.92 5.62
N SER A 166 -26.20 3.95 6.29
CA SER A 166 -26.72 4.13 7.64
C SER A 166 -25.61 4.39 8.67
N LEU A 167 -24.40 3.90 8.42
CA LEU A 167 -23.19 4.10 9.23
C LEU A 167 -22.35 5.31 8.78
N ALA A 168 -22.77 6.06 7.77
CA ALA A 168 -22.02 7.16 7.14
C ALA A 168 -20.66 6.75 6.54
N ILE A 169 -20.49 5.48 6.12
CA ILE A 169 -19.30 4.97 5.46
C ILE A 169 -19.52 4.96 3.95
N THR A 170 -18.63 5.60 3.20
CA THR A 170 -18.72 5.75 1.73
C THR A 170 -17.79 4.82 0.97
N ASN A 171 -16.68 4.40 1.58
CA ASN A 171 -15.76 3.45 0.95
C ASN A 171 -16.26 2.04 1.22
N VAL A 172 -16.80 1.40 0.19
CA VAL A 172 -17.55 0.15 0.33
C VAL A 172 -17.09 -0.85 -0.73
N ILE A 173 -16.79 -2.07 -0.30
CA ILE A 173 -16.68 -3.23 -1.19
C ILE A 173 -17.78 -4.21 -0.83
N GLN A 174 -18.57 -4.58 -1.82
CA GLN A 174 -19.49 -5.71 -1.73
C GLN A 174 -18.90 -6.87 -2.55
N PHE A 175 -18.87 -8.07 -1.98
CA PHE A 175 -18.32 -9.27 -2.61
C PHE A 175 -19.24 -10.48 -2.42
N GLU A 176 -19.06 -11.51 -3.23
CA GLU A 176 -19.74 -12.79 -3.09
C GLU A 176 -18.94 -13.75 -2.18
N LYS A 177 -19.63 -14.67 -1.48
CA LYS A 177 -19.01 -15.67 -0.59
C LYS A 177 -18.29 -16.79 -1.37
N THR A 178 -17.40 -16.41 -2.28
CA THR A 178 -16.48 -17.33 -2.94
C THR A 178 -15.05 -17.10 -2.43
N GLU A 179 -14.20 -18.10 -2.55
CA GLU A 179 -12.79 -17.96 -2.15
C GLU A 179 -12.10 -16.86 -2.99
N GLU A 180 -12.35 -16.85 -4.29
CA GLU A 180 -11.75 -15.89 -5.23
C GLU A 180 -12.17 -14.45 -4.93
N GLU A 181 -13.47 -14.17 -4.83
CA GLU A 181 -14.02 -12.85 -4.54
C GLU A 181 -13.59 -12.34 -3.15
N THR A 182 -13.63 -13.22 -2.14
CA THR A 182 -13.17 -12.87 -0.80
C THR A 182 -11.70 -12.49 -0.80
N MET A 183 -10.84 -13.29 -1.43
CA MET A 183 -9.40 -13.00 -1.52
C MET A 183 -9.13 -11.71 -2.29
N GLU A 184 -9.84 -11.47 -3.41
CA GLU A 184 -9.67 -10.23 -4.19
C GLU A 184 -10.08 -8.99 -3.39
N THR A 185 -11.14 -9.10 -2.60
CA THR A 185 -11.60 -8.03 -1.71
C THR A 185 -10.52 -7.64 -0.69
N PHE A 186 -9.90 -8.62 -0.05
CA PHE A 186 -8.79 -8.35 0.88
C PHE A 186 -7.53 -7.81 0.17
N ARG A 187 -7.26 -8.24 -1.07
CA ARG A 187 -6.19 -7.66 -1.88
C ARG A 187 -6.45 -6.18 -2.18
N ARG A 188 -7.70 -5.81 -2.53
CA ARG A 188 -8.10 -4.41 -2.73
C ARG A 188 -7.90 -3.60 -1.45
N GLU A 189 -8.29 -4.14 -0.29
CA GLU A 189 -8.05 -3.50 1.00
C GLU A 189 -6.55 -3.31 1.27
N ARG A 190 -5.73 -4.33 1.04
CA ARG A 190 -4.26 -4.24 1.16
C ARG A 190 -3.70 -3.14 0.25
N ARG A 191 -4.10 -3.11 -1.02
CA ARG A 191 -3.66 -2.09 -1.99
C ARG A 191 -4.04 -0.68 -1.55
N ALA A 192 -5.26 -0.50 -1.06
CA ALA A 192 -5.71 0.79 -0.55
C ALA A 192 -4.84 1.27 0.64
N ARG A 193 -4.51 0.39 1.59
CA ARG A 193 -3.61 0.70 2.71
C ARG A 193 -2.18 0.97 2.27
N ASP A 194 -1.64 0.21 1.34
CA ASP A 194 -0.30 0.41 0.79
C ASP A 194 -0.21 1.77 0.08
N ARG A 195 -1.24 2.14 -0.67
CA ARG A 195 -1.36 3.47 -1.30
C ARG A 195 -1.44 4.57 -0.25
N TRP A 196 -2.31 4.42 0.75
CA TRP A 196 -2.44 5.36 1.86
C TRP A 196 -1.09 5.64 2.54
N ALA A 197 -0.35 4.59 2.87
CA ALA A 197 0.97 4.73 3.50
C ALA A 197 1.98 5.43 2.58
N ARG A 198 1.96 5.16 1.28
CA ARG A 198 2.80 5.82 0.27
C ARG A 198 2.48 7.31 0.16
N ASP A 199 1.21 7.64 0.01
CA ASP A 199 0.78 9.02 -0.21
C ASP A 199 1.01 9.87 1.05
N LEU A 200 0.84 9.28 2.24
CA LEU A 200 1.20 9.91 3.50
C LEU A 200 2.73 10.12 3.65
N ASP A 201 3.54 9.20 3.15
CA ASP A 201 5.00 9.37 3.12
C ASP A 201 5.42 10.54 2.21
N GLU A 202 4.79 10.68 1.05
CA GLU A 202 5.00 11.82 0.15
C GLU A 202 4.52 13.14 0.77
N PHE A 203 3.39 13.14 1.47
CA PHE A 203 2.89 14.28 2.21
C PHE A 203 3.87 14.71 3.31
N ASN A 204 4.34 13.79 4.14
CA ASN A 204 5.30 14.05 5.21
C ASN A 204 6.65 14.58 4.69
N ASP A 205 7.09 14.14 3.50
CA ASP A 205 8.30 14.64 2.86
C ASP A 205 8.15 16.09 2.35
N LYS A 206 6.96 16.45 1.87
CA LYS A 206 6.66 17.81 1.38
C LYS A 206 6.42 18.80 2.52
N PHE A 207 5.78 18.36 3.58
CA PHE A 207 5.28 19.18 4.69
C PHE A 207 5.84 18.67 6.02
N THR A 208 7.13 18.94 6.27
CA THR A 208 7.82 18.50 7.51
C THR A 208 7.26 19.09 8.81
N GLU A 209 6.48 20.17 8.72
CA GLU A 209 5.82 20.86 9.84
C GLU A 209 4.33 21.09 9.52
N ALA A 210 3.65 20.07 8.97
CA ALA A 210 2.23 20.15 8.65
C ALA A 210 1.41 20.40 9.91
N THR A 211 0.49 21.38 9.83
CA THR A 211 -0.51 21.62 10.86
C THR A 211 -1.53 20.49 10.91
N LEU A 212 -2.23 20.38 12.04
CA LEU A 212 -3.33 19.41 12.17
C LEU A 212 -4.38 19.61 11.05
N GLY A 213 -4.74 20.86 10.73
CA GLY A 213 -5.71 21.15 9.67
C GLY A 213 -5.28 20.69 8.29
N GLU A 214 -4.00 20.86 7.92
CA GLU A 214 -3.45 20.37 6.64
C GLU A 214 -3.44 18.84 6.59
N ARG A 215 -3.14 18.18 7.70
CA ARG A 215 -3.18 16.73 7.80
C ARG A 215 -4.59 16.19 7.69
N VAL A 216 -5.55 16.78 8.41
CA VAL A 216 -6.97 16.41 8.32
C VAL A 216 -7.49 16.58 6.88
N ALA A 217 -7.16 17.69 6.22
CA ALA A 217 -7.56 17.93 4.83
C ALA A 217 -6.96 16.89 3.87
N PHE A 218 -5.67 16.56 4.03
CA PHE A 218 -5.02 15.50 3.27
C PHE A 218 -5.70 14.14 3.49
N CYS A 219 -5.91 13.73 4.74
CA CYS A 219 -6.56 12.47 5.06
C CYS A 219 -7.99 12.39 4.52
N ALA A 220 -8.75 13.50 4.56
CA ALA A 220 -10.10 13.56 4.01
C ALA A 220 -10.12 13.41 2.48
N GLU A 221 -9.15 14.02 1.77
CA GLU A 221 -8.96 13.85 0.32
C GLU A 221 -8.63 12.39 -0.03
N GLN A 222 -7.66 11.80 0.65
CA GLN A 222 -7.31 10.39 0.44
C GLN A 222 -8.49 9.45 0.78
N ALA A 223 -9.24 9.73 1.84
CA ALA A 223 -10.39 8.93 2.23
C ALA A 223 -11.53 8.97 1.19
N ALA A 224 -11.70 10.08 0.47
CA ALA A 224 -12.70 10.19 -0.59
C ALA A 224 -12.44 9.21 -1.77
N HIS A 225 -11.18 8.80 -1.94
CA HIS A 225 -10.70 7.94 -3.02
C HIS A 225 -10.07 6.63 -2.52
N TYR A 226 -10.46 6.18 -1.32
CA TYR A 226 -9.78 5.07 -0.64
C TYR A 226 -9.75 3.77 -1.46
N TYR A 227 -10.87 3.43 -2.13
CA TYR A 227 -10.97 2.28 -3.02
C TYR A 227 -10.93 2.64 -4.51
N ASP A 228 -10.71 3.92 -4.85
CA ASP A 228 -10.47 4.29 -6.23
C ASP A 228 -9.13 3.71 -6.65
N GLU A 229 -9.16 2.54 -7.24
CA GLU A 229 -7.98 1.99 -7.84
C GLU A 229 -7.64 2.85 -9.06
N PRO A 230 -6.42 3.40 -9.18
CA PRO A 230 -5.91 3.60 -10.51
C PRO A 230 -6.05 2.24 -11.19
N ASN A 231 -6.52 2.22 -12.40
CA ASN A 231 -6.72 1.01 -13.21
C ASN A 231 -5.35 0.32 -13.34
N VAL A 232 -4.92 -0.38 -12.28
CA VAL A 232 -3.64 -1.08 -12.26
C VAL A 232 -3.95 -2.49 -12.70
N ASN A 233 -3.49 -2.81 -13.89
CA ASN A 233 -3.63 -4.14 -14.44
C ASN A 233 -2.96 -5.16 -13.50
N PRO A 234 -3.67 -6.23 -13.08
CA PRO A 234 -3.13 -7.28 -12.21
C PRO A 234 -1.80 -7.88 -12.67
N PHE A 235 -1.53 -7.81 -13.97
CA PHE A 235 -0.27 -8.30 -14.56
C PHE A 235 0.98 -7.64 -13.97
N TYR A 236 0.91 -6.36 -13.58
CA TYR A 236 2.07 -5.64 -13.05
C TYR A 236 1.88 -5.05 -11.65
N GLU A 237 0.77 -5.36 -11.00
CA GLU A 237 0.42 -4.79 -9.70
C GLU A 237 1.53 -4.97 -8.65
N ASP A 238 2.06 -6.18 -8.53
CA ASP A 238 3.17 -6.51 -7.61
C ASP A 238 4.56 -6.19 -8.19
N ARG A 239 4.62 -5.61 -9.40
CA ARG A 239 5.84 -5.36 -10.17
C ARG A 239 6.07 -3.88 -10.46
N MET A 240 5.60 -3.01 -9.58
CA MET A 240 5.77 -1.57 -9.72
C MET A 240 7.01 -1.07 -9.00
N THR A 241 7.86 -0.35 -9.71
CA THR A 241 8.92 0.46 -9.10
C THR A 241 8.32 1.72 -8.50
N PRO A 242 8.58 2.02 -7.22
CA PRO A 242 8.16 3.28 -6.59
C PRO A 242 8.74 4.50 -7.32
N VAL A 243 7.98 5.61 -7.36
CA VAL A 243 8.45 6.88 -7.96
C VAL A 243 9.76 7.35 -7.32
N LYS A 244 9.91 7.15 -6.00
CA LYS A 244 11.15 7.43 -5.25
C LYS A 244 11.59 6.20 -4.50
N VAL A 245 12.71 5.61 -4.91
CA VAL A 245 13.36 4.53 -4.18
C VAL A 245 14.29 5.14 -3.13
N LYS A 246 13.89 5.07 -1.85
CA LYS A 246 14.65 5.63 -0.71
C LYS A 246 15.66 4.65 -0.13
N THR A 247 15.28 3.39 -0.05
CA THR A 247 16.05 2.25 0.50
C THR A 247 15.84 1.04 -0.38
N LEU A 248 16.72 0.08 -0.30
CA LEU A 248 16.60 -1.22 -0.98
C LEU A 248 16.62 -2.35 0.03
N ALA A 249 15.83 -3.39 -0.21
CA ALA A 249 15.99 -4.67 0.45
C ALA A 249 17.29 -5.34 -0.03
N LYS A 250 17.73 -6.40 0.65
CA LYS A 250 19.02 -7.06 0.36
C LYS A 250 19.08 -7.66 -1.07
N ASP A 251 17.95 -8.06 -1.58
CA ASP A 251 17.73 -8.69 -2.89
C ASP A 251 17.26 -7.70 -3.97
N GLU A 252 17.01 -6.42 -3.61
CA GLU A 252 16.62 -5.40 -4.58
C GLU A 252 17.84 -4.72 -5.23
N VAL A 253 17.70 -4.39 -6.51
CA VAL A 253 18.70 -3.70 -7.33
C VAL A 253 18.08 -2.49 -8.00
N PHE A 254 18.66 -1.32 -7.81
CA PHE A 254 18.21 -0.07 -8.38
C PHE A 254 18.72 0.10 -9.82
N VAL A 255 17.82 0.08 -10.81
CA VAL A 255 18.18 0.23 -12.22
C VAL A 255 17.94 1.65 -12.67
N PHE A 256 19.00 2.32 -13.14
CA PHE A 256 18.99 3.75 -13.40
C PHE A 256 19.62 4.12 -14.75
N GLY A 257 19.15 5.23 -15.32
CA GLY A 257 19.74 5.81 -16.53
C GLY A 257 21.07 6.51 -16.23
N SER A 258 22.10 6.14 -16.95
CA SER A 258 23.43 6.78 -16.91
C SER A 258 23.74 7.52 -18.20
N ASN A 259 24.91 8.16 -18.27
CA ASN A 259 25.45 8.65 -19.53
C ASN A 259 26.59 7.76 -20.03
N ASP A 260 26.99 7.93 -21.29
CA ASP A 260 28.05 7.17 -21.96
C ASP A 260 29.43 7.29 -21.26
N LYS A 261 29.64 8.29 -20.41
CA LYS A 261 30.90 8.53 -19.66
C LYS A 261 30.80 8.10 -18.20
N GLY A 262 29.65 7.58 -17.75
CA GLY A 262 29.41 7.20 -16.35
C GLY A 262 29.43 8.39 -15.37
N LEU A 263 29.11 9.60 -15.83
CA LEU A 263 29.08 10.81 -15.01
C LEU A 263 27.72 10.95 -14.32
N HIS A 264 27.57 10.34 -13.16
CA HIS A 264 26.30 10.23 -12.42
C HIS A 264 25.99 11.50 -11.60
N GLN A 265 25.84 12.67 -12.26
CA GLN A 265 25.75 13.97 -11.60
C GLN A 265 24.34 14.39 -11.16
N GLY A 266 23.28 13.77 -11.67
CA GLY A 266 21.90 14.19 -11.39
C GLY A 266 20.90 13.06 -11.32
N GLY A 267 19.69 13.34 -10.80
CA GLY A 267 18.53 12.46 -10.82
C GLY A 267 18.78 11.10 -10.16
N ALA A 268 18.26 10.06 -10.81
CA ALA A 268 18.40 8.66 -10.38
C ALA A 268 19.87 8.21 -10.30
N ALA A 269 20.72 8.64 -11.25
CA ALA A 269 22.14 8.33 -11.28
C ALA A 269 22.88 8.84 -10.03
N ARG A 270 22.61 10.09 -9.63
CA ARG A 270 23.19 10.63 -8.38
C ARG A 270 22.72 9.87 -7.15
N THR A 271 21.45 9.49 -7.11
CA THR A 271 20.89 8.65 -6.02
C THR A 271 21.60 7.30 -5.94
N ALA A 272 21.85 6.67 -7.09
CA ALA A 272 22.56 5.40 -7.18
C ALA A 272 23.98 5.49 -6.59
N VAL A 273 24.72 6.56 -6.91
CA VAL A 273 26.07 6.79 -6.33
C VAL A 273 26.00 7.02 -4.82
N MET A 274 25.08 7.88 -4.38
CA MET A 274 25.03 8.27 -2.96
C MET A 274 24.52 7.15 -2.02
N LYS A 275 23.67 6.24 -2.53
CA LYS A 275 22.95 5.29 -1.68
C LYS A 275 23.16 3.83 -2.05
N PHE A 276 23.37 3.52 -3.32
CA PHE A 276 23.27 2.14 -3.82
C PHE A 276 24.56 1.61 -4.46
N GLY A 277 25.66 2.32 -4.27
CA GLY A 277 27.01 1.85 -4.62
C GLY A 277 27.37 1.96 -6.10
N ALA A 278 26.67 2.78 -6.89
CA ALA A 278 27.08 3.08 -8.25
C ALA A 278 28.42 3.82 -8.26
N GLN A 279 29.23 3.56 -9.30
CA GLN A 279 30.60 4.10 -9.41
C GLN A 279 30.71 5.12 -10.53
N MET A 280 31.35 6.25 -10.23
CA MET A 280 31.67 7.25 -11.25
C MET A 280 32.61 6.66 -12.30
N GLY A 281 32.35 6.95 -13.58
CA GLY A 281 33.12 6.45 -14.72
C GLY A 281 32.68 5.08 -15.24
N VAL A 282 31.70 4.43 -14.61
CA VAL A 282 31.14 3.15 -15.07
C VAL A 282 29.74 3.40 -15.68
N ALA A 283 29.68 3.44 -17.00
CA ALA A 283 28.48 3.84 -17.73
C ALA A 283 27.39 2.76 -17.79
N GLU A 284 27.75 1.49 -17.74
CA GLU A 284 26.82 0.36 -17.91
C GLU A 284 27.14 -0.79 -16.98
N GLY A 285 26.13 -1.56 -16.60
CA GLY A 285 26.26 -2.82 -15.88
C GLY A 285 26.07 -2.72 -14.37
N PRO A 286 26.24 -3.85 -13.64
CA PRO A 286 26.02 -3.96 -12.21
C PRO A 286 27.11 -3.22 -11.40
N GLN A 287 26.67 -2.48 -10.37
CA GLN A 287 27.52 -1.65 -9.50
C GLN A 287 26.93 -1.59 -8.09
N GLY A 288 27.50 -2.29 -7.12
CA GLY A 288 26.93 -2.40 -5.78
C GLY A 288 25.51 -2.99 -5.80
N GLN A 289 24.53 -2.31 -5.20
CA GLN A 289 23.10 -2.63 -5.31
C GLN A 289 22.40 -1.84 -6.44
N SER A 290 23.12 -1.51 -7.50
CA SER A 290 22.54 -0.80 -8.64
C SER A 290 22.99 -1.39 -9.98
N TYR A 291 22.28 -1.04 -11.04
CA TYR A 291 22.60 -1.39 -12.43
C TYR A 291 22.43 -0.14 -13.31
N ALA A 292 23.47 0.23 -14.02
CA ALA A 292 23.47 1.39 -14.90
C ALA A 292 23.11 1.02 -16.33
N ILE A 293 22.27 1.84 -16.98
CA ILE A 293 21.90 1.71 -18.39
C ILE A 293 22.17 3.07 -19.06
N PRO A 294 23.06 3.17 -20.07
CA PRO A 294 23.29 4.41 -20.78
C PRO A 294 22.02 4.88 -21.48
N THR A 295 21.57 6.11 -21.15
CA THR A 295 20.37 6.74 -21.74
C THR A 295 20.64 8.12 -22.30
N VAL A 296 21.84 8.65 -22.10
CA VAL A 296 22.29 9.99 -22.57
C VAL A 296 23.75 9.90 -22.97
N GLY A 297 24.14 10.54 -24.09
CA GLY A 297 25.52 10.64 -24.54
C GLY A 297 25.62 11.04 -26.01
N ASP A 298 26.85 11.32 -26.44
CA ASP A 298 27.10 11.77 -27.82
C ASP A 298 26.77 10.69 -28.86
N CYS A 299 26.85 9.41 -28.45
CA CYS A 299 26.58 8.22 -29.28
C CYS A 299 25.48 7.35 -28.69
N VAL A 300 24.57 7.88 -27.84
CA VAL A 300 23.48 7.14 -27.22
C VAL A 300 22.15 7.62 -27.77
N GLY A 301 21.60 6.88 -28.70
CA GLY A 301 20.24 7.06 -29.20
C GLY A 301 19.30 5.94 -28.70
N PRO A 302 18.06 5.92 -29.16
CA PRO A 302 17.06 4.92 -28.73
C PRO A 302 17.49 3.47 -29.01
N HIS A 303 18.20 3.20 -30.09
CA HIS A 303 18.69 1.84 -30.41
C HIS A 303 19.77 1.38 -29.44
N GLU A 304 20.71 2.26 -29.09
CA GLU A 304 21.74 1.96 -28.09
C GLU A 304 21.14 1.74 -26.71
N ILE A 305 20.07 2.48 -26.35
CA ILE A 305 19.30 2.25 -25.12
C ILE A 305 18.65 0.88 -25.16
N HIS A 306 18.01 0.51 -26.29
CA HIS A 306 17.41 -0.83 -26.47
C HIS A 306 18.44 -1.94 -26.27
N ASP A 307 19.58 -1.85 -26.96
CA ASP A 307 20.63 -2.87 -26.86
C ASP A 307 21.20 -2.99 -25.44
N ALA A 308 21.40 -1.87 -24.74
CA ALA A 308 21.84 -1.87 -23.34
C ALA A 308 20.76 -2.44 -22.42
N PHE A 309 19.49 -2.15 -22.70
CA PHE A 309 18.37 -2.72 -21.96
C PHE A 309 18.22 -4.22 -22.17
N GLU A 310 18.40 -4.72 -23.40
CA GLU A 310 18.38 -6.16 -23.66
C GLU A 310 19.52 -6.89 -22.92
N ARG A 311 20.72 -6.30 -22.85
CA ARG A 311 21.82 -6.85 -22.02
C ARG A 311 21.42 -6.90 -20.53
N PHE A 312 20.75 -5.88 -20.03
CA PHE A 312 20.20 -5.86 -18.68
C PHE A 312 19.14 -6.96 -18.49
N VAL A 313 18.23 -7.17 -19.43
CA VAL A 313 17.22 -8.23 -19.38
C VAL A 313 17.87 -9.61 -19.28
N GLN A 314 18.92 -9.85 -20.07
CA GLN A 314 19.67 -11.11 -19.98
C GLN A 314 20.36 -11.27 -18.62
N TYR A 315 20.88 -10.17 -18.06
CA TYR A 315 21.45 -10.18 -16.71
C TYR A 315 20.36 -10.47 -15.65
N ALA A 316 19.21 -9.85 -15.72
CA ALA A 316 18.11 -10.08 -14.77
C ALA A 316 17.64 -11.54 -14.76
N LYS A 317 17.56 -12.19 -15.93
CA LYS A 317 17.22 -13.61 -16.06
C LYS A 317 18.25 -14.55 -15.39
N GLN A 318 19.51 -14.14 -15.26
CA GLN A 318 20.55 -14.92 -14.59
C GLN A 318 20.49 -14.84 -13.06
N TYR A 319 19.77 -13.86 -12.51
CA TYR A 319 19.62 -13.62 -11.08
C TYR A 319 18.15 -13.55 -10.66
N PRO A 320 17.39 -14.65 -10.79
CA PRO A 320 15.95 -14.68 -10.51
C PRO A 320 15.61 -14.43 -9.03
N GLU A 321 16.58 -14.58 -8.13
CA GLU A 321 16.44 -14.29 -6.71
C GLU A 321 16.52 -12.79 -6.37
N LYS A 322 16.87 -11.94 -7.36
CA LYS A 322 16.93 -10.49 -7.20
C LYS A 322 15.70 -9.83 -7.83
N THR A 323 15.29 -8.70 -7.27
CA THR A 323 14.26 -7.83 -7.82
C THR A 323 14.88 -6.56 -8.39
N PHE A 324 14.65 -6.28 -9.65
CA PHE A 324 15.23 -5.14 -10.37
C PHE A 324 14.23 -4.00 -10.47
N LEU A 325 14.43 -2.94 -9.71
CA LEU A 325 13.58 -1.74 -9.68
C LEU A 325 14.02 -0.77 -10.77
N VAL A 326 13.41 -0.87 -11.95
CA VAL A 326 13.71 0.00 -13.09
C VAL A 326 13.10 1.39 -12.86
N THR A 327 13.90 2.44 -12.98
CA THR A 327 13.40 3.83 -12.95
C THR A 327 12.80 4.22 -14.30
N ALA A 328 12.22 5.44 -14.41
CA ALA A 328 11.77 5.98 -15.70
C ALA A 328 12.99 6.32 -16.57
N LEU A 329 13.62 5.30 -17.14
CA LEU A 329 14.84 5.39 -17.94
C LEU A 329 14.65 6.36 -19.10
N GLY A 330 15.60 7.28 -19.28
CA GLY A 330 15.57 8.25 -20.37
C GLY A 330 14.60 9.42 -20.19
N CYS A 331 13.59 9.34 -19.29
CA CYS A 331 12.55 10.37 -19.11
C CYS A 331 13.04 11.61 -18.34
N GLY A 332 14.22 11.57 -17.73
CA GLY A 332 14.79 12.72 -17.03
C GLY A 332 15.66 13.57 -17.95
N HIS A 333 16.98 13.57 -17.71
CA HIS A 333 17.95 14.30 -18.54
C HIS A 333 18.02 13.82 -20.01
N GLY A 334 17.54 12.60 -20.29
CA GLY A 334 17.43 12.08 -21.65
C GLY A 334 16.34 12.76 -22.48
N GLY A 335 15.36 13.38 -21.83
CA GLY A 335 14.31 14.15 -22.49
C GLY A 335 13.31 13.32 -23.30
N TYR A 336 13.30 11.98 -23.13
CA TYR A 336 12.34 11.14 -23.82
C TYR A 336 11.00 11.11 -23.09
N GLU A 337 9.90 11.18 -23.86
CA GLU A 337 8.58 10.92 -23.33
C GLU A 337 8.39 9.41 -23.04
N PRO A 338 7.66 9.04 -21.99
CA PRO A 338 7.40 7.63 -21.64
C PRO A 338 6.80 6.83 -22.80
N GLU A 339 5.87 7.41 -23.55
CA GLU A 339 5.27 6.82 -24.75
C GLU A 339 6.35 6.37 -25.74
N PHE A 340 7.29 7.25 -26.05
CA PHE A 340 8.35 6.98 -27.02
C PHE A 340 9.35 5.94 -26.50
N ILE A 341 9.90 6.15 -25.28
CA ILE A 341 10.99 5.30 -24.76
C ILE A 341 10.49 3.88 -24.42
N SER A 342 9.20 3.70 -24.12
CA SER A 342 8.62 2.40 -23.82
C SER A 342 8.82 1.36 -24.94
N HIS A 343 8.92 1.80 -26.20
CA HIS A 343 9.20 0.93 -27.34
C HIS A 343 10.55 0.22 -27.26
N TYR A 344 11.50 0.79 -26.53
CA TYR A 344 12.86 0.31 -26.40
C TYR A 344 13.12 -0.45 -25.10
N LEU A 345 12.12 -0.49 -24.21
CA LEU A 345 12.22 -1.09 -22.87
C LEU A 345 11.27 -2.29 -22.67
N GLU A 346 10.60 -2.75 -23.72
CA GLU A 346 9.57 -3.79 -23.62
C GLU A 346 10.10 -5.22 -23.36
N GLY A 347 11.39 -5.49 -23.64
CA GLY A 347 11.98 -6.82 -23.48
C GLY A 347 11.91 -7.43 -22.07
N GLY A 348 11.70 -6.59 -21.06
CA GLY A 348 11.56 -7.01 -19.65
C GLY A 348 10.13 -7.27 -19.19
N ILE A 349 9.09 -7.00 -19.99
CA ILE A 349 7.68 -7.09 -19.60
C ILE A 349 7.33 -8.45 -19.00
N HIS A 350 7.76 -9.52 -19.63
CA HIS A 350 7.47 -10.90 -19.21
C HIS A 350 8.57 -11.53 -18.33
N VAL A 351 9.51 -10.73 -17.82
CA VAL A 351 10.55 -11.17 -16.88
C VAL A 351 10.12 -10.85 -15.45
N PRO A 352 9.75 -11.86 -14.63
CA PRO A 352 9.01 -11.65 -13.38
C PRO A 352 9.71 -10.76 -12.36
N ASN A 353 11.04 -10.77 -12.34
CA ASN A 353 11.85 -10.02 -11.39
C ASN A 353 12.29 -8.62 -11.90
N ILE A 354 11.75 -8.17 -13.04
CA ILE A 354 11.90 -6.80 -13.52
C ILE A 354 10.63 -6.02 -13.19
N HIS A 355 10.77 -4.97 -12.39
CA HIS A 355 9.71 -4.06 -12.00
C HIS A 355 9.88 -2.72 -12.70
N TYR A 356 8.81 -2.19 -13.30
CA TYR A 356 8.82 -0.89 -13.95
C TYR A 356 8.02 0.15 -13.16
N PRO A 357 8.30 1.45 -13.35
CA PRO A 357 7.43 2.50 -12.84
C PRO A 357 6.08 2.47 -13.55
N LEU A 358 5.02 2.87 -12.83
CA LEU A 358 3.64 2.84 -13.33
C LEU A 358 3.50 3.49 -14.72
N VAL A 359 4.20 4.59 -14.96
CA VAL A 359 4.16 5.33 -16.24
C VAL A 359 4.56 4.46 -17.43
N LEU A 360 5.55 3.56 -17.29
CA LEU A 360 5.96 2.63 -18.36
C LEU A 360 4.97 1.48 -18.49
N TRP A 361 4.46 0.94 -17.37
CA TRP A 361 3.41 -0.08 -17.40
C TRP A 361 2.17 0.39 -18.15
N GLN A 362 1.72 1.61 -17.90
CA GLN A 362 0.58 2.21 -18.60
C GLN A 362 0.82 2.36 -20.11
N GLU A 363 2.04 2.67 -20.53
CA GLU A 363 2.37 2.73 -21.96
C GLU A 363 2.39 1.33 -22.60
N PHE A 364 2.90 0.31 -21.91
CA PHE A 364 2.84 -1.08 -22.39
C PHE A 364 1.39 -1.57 -22.51
N GLU A 365 0.53 -1.23 -21.55
CA GLU A 365 -0.90 -1.58 -21.57
C GLU A 365 -1.63 -0.91 -22.72
N LYS A 366 -1.45 0.40 -22.94
CA LYS A 366 -2.03 1.14 -24.08
C LYS A 366 -1.66 0.53 -25.44
N ARG A 367 -0.48 -0.09 -25.50
CA ARG A 367 0.03 -0.77 -26.70
C ARG A 367 -0.43 -2.23 -26.82
N GLY A 368 -1.19 -2.76 -25.87
CA GLY A 368 -1.70 -4.14 -25.86
C GLY A 368 -0.60 -5.20 -25.68
N LEU A 369 0.44 -4.90 -24.88
CA LEU A 369 1.58 -5.81 -24.65
C LEU A 369 1.45 -6.64 -23.36
N LEU A 370 0.33 -6.47 -22.61
CA LEU A 370 0.06 -7.13 -21.32
C LEU A 370 -0.98 -8.20 -21.45
#